data_a6b3079ef6f7f86efec788cc69fbb792
#
_entry.id   a6b3079ef6f7f86efec788cc69fbb792
#
_cell.length_a   1.000
_cell.length_b   1.000
_cell.length_c   1.000
_cell.angle_alpha   90.00
_cell.angle_beta   90.00
_cell.angle_gamma   90.00
#
_symmetry.space_group_name_H-M   'P 1'
#
loop_
_entity.id
_entity.type
_entity.pdbx_description
1 polymer ?
#
loop_
_entity_poly.entity_id
_entity_poly.type
_entity_poly.pdbx_seq_one_letter_code
_entity_poly.pdbx_strand_id
1 'polypeptide(L)'
;MVDALIEWTKKDKVIHLIVEVKSVIDNVERLLLDYPQLRDSDLKVIWTYWYKFDGAIKDNCISKEDFMKATDPETIKRACRKCREINPDLSGSQTVTDARRRIESRLRVELKKTDEYNYRGLLERSK
;
A
#
# COMPACT_ATOMS: atom_id res chain seq x y z
N MET A 1 -16.48 -4.90 -33.00
CA MET A 1 -15.69 -5.28 -33.56
C MET A 1 -14.35 -4.73 -33.44
N VAL A 2 -14.02 -3.99 -34.15
CA VAL A 2 -12.69 -3.56 -34.13
C VAL A 2 -12.18 -2.88 -32.92
N ASP A 3 -13.07 -2.54 -32.12
CA ASP A 3 -12.76 -1.87 -30.95
C ASP A 3 -11.88 -2.62 -30.07
N ALA A 4 -11.97 -3.88 -30.09
CA ALA A 4 -11.09 -4.73 -29.37
C ALA A 4 -9.63 -4.53 -29.77
N LEU A 5 -9.43 -3.87 -30.88
CA LEU A 5 -8.10 -3.63 -31.38
C LEU A 5 -7.52 -2.29 -30.96
N ILE A 6 -8.15 -1.59 -30.05
CA ILE A 6 -7.58 -0.36 -29.53
C ILE A 6 -6.31 -0.71 -28.75
N GLU A 7 -5.18 -0.44 -29.36
CA GLU A 7 -3.91 -0.58 -28.69
C GLU A 7 -3.65 0.65 -27.84
N TRP A 8 -3.41 0.42 -26.57
CA TRP A 8 -3.04 1.50 -25.67
C TRP A 8 -1.60 1.91 -25.93
N THR A 9 -1.37 3.17 -26.16
CA THR A 9 -0.03 3.72 -26.24
C THR A 9 0.61 3.67 -24.86
N LYS A 10 1.95 3.81 -24.79
CA LYS A 10 2.64 3.89 -23.50
C LYS A 10 2.09 5.02 -22.63
N LYS A 11 1.78 6.15 -23.25
CA LYS A 11 1.20 7.30 -22.57
C LYS A 11 -0.16 6.97 -21.95
N ASP A 12 -1.01 6.29 -22.71
CA ASP A 12 -2.34 5.90 -22.23
C ASP A 12 -2.25 4.92 -21.06
N LYS A 13 -1.33 3.97 -21.11
CA LYS A 13 -1.07 3.01 -20.03
C LYS A 13 -0.62 3.72 -18.75
N VAL A 14 0.26 4.70 -18.88
CA VAL A 14 0.74 5.48 -17.72
C VAL A 14 -0.40 6.29 -17.11
N ILE A 15 -1.22 6.95 -17.93
CA ILE A 15 -2.37 7.70 -17.46
C ILE A 15 -3.36 6.79 -16.73
N HIS A 16 -3.62 5.60 -17.27
CA HIS A 16 -4.50 4.62 -16.66
C HIS A 16 -4.00 4.19 -15.28
N LEU A 17 -2.70 3.88 -15.16
CA LEU A 17 -2.08 3.52 -13.89
C LEU A 17 -2.18 4.64 -12.86
N ILE A 18 -1.97 5.89 -13.28
CA ILE A 18 -2.10 7.05 -12.39
C ILE A 18 -3.52 7.17 -11.87
N VAL A 19 -4.52 7.00 -12.73
CA VAL A 19 -5.92 7.05 -12.34
C VAL A 19 -6.27 5.93 -11.36
N GLU A 20 -5.80 4.71 -11.60
CA GLU A 20 -6.03 3.58 -10.69
C GLU A 20 -5.44 3.83 -9.31
N VAL A 21 -4.19 4.27 -9.23
CA VAL A 21 -3.52 4.57 -7.96
C VAL A 21 -4.25 5.68 -7.20
N LYS A 22 -4.66 6.73 -7.91
CA LYS A 22 -5.43 7.82 -7.31
C LYS A 22 -6.76 7.32 -6.76
N SER A 23 -7.43 6.43 -7.49
CA SER A 23 -8.69 5.82 -7.09
C SER A 23 -8.53 5.02 -5.80
N VAL A 24 -7.45 4.24 -5.66
CA VAL A 24 -7.16 3.48 -4.45
C VAL A 24 -6.91 4.42 -3.28
N ILE A 25 -6.15 5.49 -3.47
CA ILE A 25 -5.90 6.49 -2.43
C ILE A 25 -7.19 7.12 -1.95
N ASP A 26 -8.07 7.53 -2.88
CA ASP A 26 -9.35 8.14 -2.55
C ASP A 26 -10.25 7.18 -1.77
N ASN A 27 -10.28 5.93 -2.17
CA ASN A 27 -11.07 4.90 -1.51
C ASN A 27 -10.54 4.61 -0.09
N VAL A 28 -9.23 4.53 0.09
CA VAL A 28 -8.61 4.34 1.40
C VAL A 28 -8.88 5.54 2.30
N GLU A 29 -8.77 6.75 1.78
CA GLU A 29 -9.08 7.96 2.54
C GLU A 29 -10.51 7.91 3.06
N ARG A 30 -11.46 7.52 2.21
CA ARG A 30 -12.86 7.38 2.60
C ARG A 30 -13.04 6.35 3.72
N LEU A 31 -12.36 5.21 3.64
CA LEU A 31 -12.42 4.20 4.70
C LEU A 31 -11.87 4.73 6.02
N LEU A 32 -10.74 5.42 5.99
CA LEU A 32 -10.13 5.97 7.19
C LEU A 32 -10.95 7.08 7.82
N LEU A 33 -11.67 7.87 7.03
CA LEU A 33 -12.57 8.91 7.52
C LEU A 33 -13.84 8.32 8.12
N ASP A 34 -14.46 7.37 7.43
CA ASP A 34 -15.74 6.79 7.85
C ASP A 34 -15.61 5.80 9.00
N TYR A 35 -14.48 5.13 9.11
CA TYR A 35 -14.24 4.10 10.12
C TYR A 35 -12.94 4.37 10.88
N PRO A 36 -12.96 5.25 11.90
CA PRO A 36 -11.75 5.61 12.65
C PRO A 36 -11.00 4.42 13.24
N GLN A 37 -11.69 3.33 13.57
CA GLN A 37 -11.07 2.14 14.12
C GLN A 37 -10.12 1.45 13.14
N LEU A 38 -10.25 1.70 11.83
CA LEU A 38 -9.36 1.14 10.84
C LEU A 38 -7.98 1.81 10.82
N ARG A 39 -7.86 2.99 11.43
CA ARG A 39 -6.61 3.76 11.42
C ARG A 39 -5.48 3.06 12.16
N ASP A 40 -5.81 2.15 13.07
CA ASP A 40 -4.83 1.44 13.88
C ASP A 40 -4.25 0.18 13.20
N SER A 41 -4.85 -0.30 12.13
CA SER A 41 -4.44 -1.56 11.51
C SER A 41 -4.58 -1.54 9.99
N ASP A 42 -3.47 -1.61 9.29
CA ASP A 42 -3.46 -1.70 7.83
C ASP A 42 -4.10 -3.01 7.34
N LEU A 43 -3.97 -4.09 8.09
CA LEU A 43 -4.63 -5.36 7.78
C LEU A 43 -6.14 -5.23 7.75
N LYS A 44 -6.71 -4.51 8.70
CA LYS A 44 -8.15 -4.25 8.74
C LYS A 44 -8.59 -3.36 7.59
N VAL A 45 -7.75 -2.42 7.18
CA VAL A 45 -8.02 -1.58 6.00
C VAL A 45 -8.05 -2.45 4.74
N ILE A 46 -7.07 -3.34 4.57
CA ILE A 46 -6.98 -4.23 3.42
C ILE A 46 -8.25 -5.10 3.33
N TRP A 47 -8.63 -5.75 4.42
CA TRP A 47 -9.81 -6.61 4.47
C TRP A 47 -11.08 -5.84 4.14
N THR A 48 -11.26 -4.67 4.74
CA THR A 48 -12.43 -3.81 4.51
C THR A 48 -12.46 -3.29 3.08
N TYR A 49 -11.31 -2.96 2.50
CA TYR A 49 -11.20 -2.56 1.10
C TYR A 49 -11.67 -3.67 0.17
N TRP A 50 -11.20 -4.89 0.39
CA TRP A 50 -11.61 -6.03 -0.40
C TRP A 50 -13.10 -6.31 -0.27
N TYR A 51 -13.66 -6.09 0.91
CA TYR A 51 -15.08 -6.28 1.16
C TYR A 51 -15.94 -5.22 0.46
N LYS A 52 -15.57 -3.96 0.60
CA LYS A 52 -16.41 -2.84 0.13
C LYS A 52 -16.19 -2.45 -1.32
N PHE A 53 -14.96 -2.47 -1.79
CA PHE A 53 -14.62 -1.97 -3.12
C PHE A 53 -14.39 -3.08 -4.14
N ASP A 54 -13.71 -4.14 -3.75
CA ASP A 54 -13.42 -5.25 -4.66
C ASP A 54 -14.53 -6.31 -4.71
N GLY A 55 -15.38 -6.35 -3.71
CA GLY A 55 -16.41 -7.38 -3.60
C GLY A 55 -15.85 -8.80 -3.49
N ALA A 56 -14.61 -8.91 -3.01
CA ALA A 56 -13.87 -10.17 -2.95
C ALA A 56 -14.22 -11.02 -1.73
N ILE A 57 -14.76 -10.41 -0.68
CA ILE A 57 -15.08 -11.10 0.56
C ILE A 57 -16.55 -11.53 0.55
N LYS A 58 -16.79 -12.83 0.71
CA LYS A 58 -18.12 -13.42 0.78
C LYS A 58 -18.18 -14.35 1.97
N ASP A 59 -19.22 -14.22 2.80
CA ASP A 59 -19.40 -15.03 4.00
C ASP A 59 -18.17 -15.02 4.92
N ASN A 60 -17.54 -13.86 5.08
CA ASN A 60 -16.32 -13.66 5.85
C ASN A 60 -15.14 -14.49 5.35
N CYS A 61 -15.15 -14.88 4.08
CA CYS A 61 -14.10 -15.65 3.45
C CYS A 61 -13.75 -15.07 2.09
N ILE A 62 -12.57 -15.40 1.63
CA ILE A 62 -12.13 -15.04 0.29
C ILE A 62 -11.70 -16.31 -0.45
N SER A 63 -12.21 -16.49 -1.67
CA SER A 63 -11.77 -17.60 -2.51
C SER A 63 -10.41 -17.30 -3.11
N LYS A 64 -9.69 -18.34 -3.54
CA LYS A 64 -8.42 -18.17 -4.23
C LYS A 64 -8.55 -17.29 -5.47
N GLU A 65 -9.61 -17.47 -6.23
CA GLU A 65 -9.87 -16.70 -7.44
C GLU A 65 -10.10 -15.23 -7.13
N ASP A 66 -10.92 -14.93 -6.13
CA ASP A 66 -11.19 -13.56 -5.71
C ASP A 66 -9.93 -12.92 -5.11
N PHE A 67 -9.14 -13.68 -4.37
CA PHE A 67 -7.86 -13.21 -3.83
C PHE A 67 -6.91 -12.78 -4.94
N MET A 68 -6.83 -13.54 -6.01
CA MET A 68 -5.95 -13.23 -7.14
C MET A 68 -6.39 -12.00 -7.92
N LYS A 69 -7.68 -11.66 -7.87
CA LYS A 69 -8.24 -10.48 -8.54
C LYS A 69 -8.33 -9.25 -7.64
N ALA A 70 -8.23 -9.43 -6.34
CA ALA A 70 -8.34 -8.34 -5.38
C ALA A 70 -7.18 -7.34 -5.53
N THR A 71 -7.42 -6.12 -5.10
CA THR A 71 -6.39 -5.08 -5.11
C THR A 71 -5.21 -5.52 -4.26
N ASP A 72 -4.01 -5.33 -4.77
CA ASP A 72 -2.77 -5.74 -4.11
C ASP A 72 -2.68 -5.13 -2.70
N PRO A 73 -2.43 -5.94 -1.66
CA PRO A 73 -2.29 -5.43 -0.29
C PRO A 73 -1.24 -4.34 -0.14
N GLU A 74 -0.13 -4.46 -0.86
CA GLU A 74 0.94 -3.47 -0.81
C GLU A 74 0.49 -2.12 -1.38
N THR A 75 -0.33 -2.14 -2.43
CA THR A 75 -0.93 -0.93 -3.01
C THR A 75 -1.83 -0.23 -1.98
N ILE A 76 -2.63 -1.01 -1.25
CA ILE A 76 -3.51 -0.48 -0.20
C ILE A 76 -2.67 0.11 0.95
N LYS A 77 -1.61 -0.58 1.38
CA LYS A 77 -0.70 -0.09 2.43
C LYS A 77 -0.02 1.23 2.04
N ARG A 78 0.43 1.33 0.80
CA ARG A 78 1.03 2.58 0.29
C ARG A 78 0.02 3.71 0.28
N ALA A 79 -1.23 3.40 -0.10
CA ALA A 79 -2.32 4.37 -0.05
C ALA A 79 -2.59 4.85 1.38
N CYS A 80 -2.55 3.95 2.36
CA CYS A 80 -2.69 4.31 3.78
C CYS A 80 -1.59 5.28 4.21
N ARG A 81 -0.35 5.01 3.86
CA ARG A 81 0.77 5.89 4.18
C ARG A 81 0.59 7.26 3.54
N LYS A 82 0.18 7.30 2.29
CA LYS A 82 -0.04 8.55 1.57
C LYS A 82 -1.16 9.38 2.20
N CYS A 83 -2.26 8.74 2.58
CA CYS A 83 -3.36 9.41 3.26
C CYS A 83 -2.90 10.04 4.59
N ARG A 84 -2.08 9.33 5.36
CA ARG A 84 -1.56 9.84 6.63
C ARG A 84 -0.57 10.98 6.44
N GLU A 85 0.22 10.98 5.38
CA GLU A 85 1.12 12.07 5.02
C GLU A 85 0.34 13.34 4.70
N ILE A 86 -0.74 13.21 3.95
CA ILE A 86 -1.57 14.33 3.54
C ILE A 86 -2.41 14.85 4.70
N ASN A 87 -2.97 13.94 5.48
CA ASN A 87 -3.82 14.26 6.62
C ASN A 87 -3.41 13.46 7.86
N PRO A 88 -2.55 14.03 8.73
CA PRO A 88 -2.09 13.34 9.94
C PRO A 88 -3.20 12.89 10.89
N ASP A 89 -4.40 13.48 10.80
CA ASP A 89 -5.55 13.09 11.63
C ASP A 89 -6.02 11.67 11.30
N LEU A 90 -5.63 11.13 10.15
CA LEU A 90 -5.94 9.76 9.75
C LEU A 90 -4.93 8.74 10.30
N SER A 91 -3.91 9.19 11.02
CA SER A 91 -3.02 8.31 11.76
C SER A 91 -3.78 7.68 12.91
N GLY A 92 -3.42 6.48 13.31
CA GLY A 92 -4.09 5.79 14.39
C GLY A 92 -3.86 6.44 15.76
N SER A 93 -4.12 5.69 16.82
CA SER A 93 -3.87 6.15 18.19
C SER A 93 -2.40 6.55 18.36
N GLN A 94 -2.11 7.38 19.37
CA GLN A 94 -0.75 7.84 19.64
C GLN A 94 0.20 6.66 19.86
N THR A 95 -0.25 5.63 20.55
CA THR A 95 0.52 4.41 20.80
C THR A 95 0.93 3.72 19.50
N VAL A 96 0.00 3.56 18.56
CA VAL A 96 0.25 2.93 17.27
C VAL A 96 1.18 3.80 16.42
N THR A 97 0.97 5.11 16.41
CA THR A 97 1.81 6.05 15.67
C THR A 97 3.25 6.02 16.17
N ASP A 98 3.45 5.99 17.48
CA ASP A 98 4.78 5.92 18.08
C ASP A 98 5.46 4.58 17.77
N ALA A 99 4.70 3.48 17.79
CA ALA A 99 5.23 2.16 17.45
C ALA A 99 5.68 2.12 15.99
N ARG A 100 4.90 2.68 15.06
CA ARG A 100 5.26 2.77 13.65
C ARG A 100 6.54 3.58 13.44
N ARG A 101 6.66 4.72 14.10
CA ARG A 101 7.87 5.56 14.02
C ARG A 101 9.11 4.84 14.53
N ARG A 102 8.98 4.10 15.62
CA ARG A 102 10.09 3.31 16.17
C ARG A 102 10.55 2.22 15.21
N ILE A 103 9.60 1.51 14.60
CA ILE A 103 9.90 0.45 13.63
C ILE A 103 10.60 1.04 12.40
N GLU A 104 10.09 2.15 11.86
CA GLU A 104 10.70 2.82 10.71
C GLU A 104 12.12 3.28 11.01
N SER A 105 12.35 3.89 12.17
CA SER A 105 13.67 4.34 12.57
C SER A 105 14.64 3.18 12.70
N ARG A 106 14.21 2.08 13.29
CA ARG A 106 15.02 0.86 13.43
C ARG A 106 15.38 0.28 12.06
N LEU A 107 14.42 0.17 11.16
CA LEU A 107 14.66 -0.35 9.82
C LEU A 107 15.65 0.52 9.04
N ARG A 108 15.56 1.83 9.14
CA ARG A 108 16.49 2.75 8.49
C ARG A 108 17.92 2.53 8.98
N VAL A 109 18.10 2.37 10.29
CA VAL A 109 19.42 2.11 10.89
C VAL A 109 19.98 0.77 10.42
N GLU A 110 19.17 -0.28 10.42
CA GLU A 110 19.60 -1.61 9.98
C GLU A 110 19.97 -1.64 8.50
N LEU A 111 19.18 -1.01 7.65
CA LEU A 111 19.46 -0.92 6.21
C LEU A 111 20.76 -0.16 5.96
N LYS A 112 21.00 0.93 6.68
CA LYS A 112 22.23 1.69 6.56
C LYS A 112 23.45 0.87 6.93
N LYS A 113 23.38 0.12 8.03
CA LYS A 113 24.46 -0.79 8.45
C LYS A 113 24.75 -1.86 7.39
N THR A 114 23.70 -2.44 6.80
CA THR A 114 23.84 -3.45 5.77
C THR A 114 24.54 -2.89 4.53
N ASP A 115 24.16 -1.70 4.10
CA ASP A 115 24.79 -1.04 2.96
C ASP A 115 26.27 -0.74 3.22
N GLU A 116 26.61 -0.23 4.38
CA GLU A 116 28.01 0.01 4.76
C GLU A 116 28.84 -1.28 4.77
N TYR A 117 28.29 -2.34 5.32
CA TYR A 117 28.95 -3.65 5.35
C TYR A 117 29.19 -4.19 3.95
N ASN A 118 28.17 -4.14 3.08
CA ASN A 118 28.29 -4.61 1.69
C ASN A 118 29.31 -3.79 0.91
N TYR A 119 29.34 -2.50 1.10
CA TYR A 119 30.29 -1.61 0.45
C TYR A 119 31.74 -1.94 0.85
N ARG A 120 31.98 -2.13 2.15
CA ARG A 120 33.30 -2.53 2.65
C ARG A 120 33.74 -3.88 2.09
N GLY A 121 32.82 -4.85 2.06
CA GLY A 121 33.08 -6.16 1.49
C GLY A 121 33.50 -6.09 0.03
N LEU A 122 32.86 -5.22 -0.75
CA LEU A 122 33.21 -5.00 -2.15
C LEU A 122 34.60 -4.38 -2.29
N LEU A 123 34.95 -3.41 -1.45
CA LEU A 123 36.27 -2.81 -1.47
C LEU A 123 37.37 -3.79 -1.10
N GLU A 124 37.15 -4.65 -0.13
CA GLU A 124 38.09 -5.69 0.28
C GLU A 124 38.29 -6.72 -0.83
N ARG A 125 37.24 -7.07 -1.57
CA ARG A 125 37.34 -8.01 -2.68
C ARG A 125 38.07 -7.44 -3.89
N SER A 126 38.09 -6.13 -4.04
CA SER A 126 38.79 -5.49 -5.16
C SER A 126 40.28 -5.28 -4.89
N LYS A 127 40.76 -5.59 -3.73
CA LYS A 127 42.18 -5.63 -3.40
C LYS A 127 42.72 -7.01 -3.70
#